data_bfc0b12d187a870d2ba15e7525bf6373
#
_entry.id   bfc0b12d187a870d2ba15e7525bf6373
#
_cell.length_a   1.000
_cell.length_b   1.000
_cell.length_c   1.000
_cell.angle_alpha   90.00
_cell.angle_beta   90.00
_cell.angle_gamma   90.00
#
_symmetry.space_group_name_H-M   'P 1'
#
loop_
_entity.id
_entity.type
_entity.pdbx_description
1 polymer ?
#
loop_
_entity_poly.entity_id
_entity_poly.type
_entity_poly.pdbx_seq_one_letter_code
_entity_poly.pdbx_strand_id
1 'polypeptide(L)'
;MKEEKIKVYIYTRVSTAVQVDGYSLDAQKSRMKAYAEFNDFQIVGEYEDAGKSGKSIEGRLEFNRMMEDIKSGKDGVSYVLVFKLSRFGRNAADVLSTLQVMQDFGVNLICVEDGIDSSKDAGKLMISVLSAVAEIERENIRVQTMEGRIQKAREGKWNGGFAPYGYKLEKGMLYINEEEAEAIRIIFDQYVHTDMGANGLAKYLANHGINKIQRQNGKNPLFDAALIRRILKNPVYCGKIAYGRRRTEKVHGTRNDYRLVEQENYLLVDGLHEAIVSEELWHEAQV
;
A
#
# COMPACT_ATOMS: atom_id res chain seq x y z
N MET A 1 28.23 44.44 14.14
CA MET A 1 27.00 43.65 13.95
C MET A 1 27.30 42.28 14.53
N LYS A 2 26.51 41.78 15.53
CA LYS A 2 26.65 40.38 15.95
C LYS A 2 26.18 39.53 14.79
N GLU A 3 27.04 38.66 14.26
CA GLU A 3 26.60 37.64 13.31
C GLU A 3 25.48 36.82 13.95
N GLU A 4 24.38 36.72 13.27
CA GLU A 4 23.21 35.94 13.74
C GLU A 4 23.60 34.46 13.66
N LYS A 5 23.65 33.78 14.81
CA LYS A 5 24.04 32.37 14.86
C LYS A 5 23.05 31.49 14.09
N ILE A 6 23.58 30.50 13.41
CA ILE A 6 22.76 29.48 12.72
C ILE A 6 21.94 28.73 13.76
N LYS A 7 20.61 28.72 13.60
CA LYS A 7 19.68 28.06 14.50
C LYS A 7 19.45 26.62 14.08
N VAL A 8 19.43 25.72 15.06
CA VAL A 8 19.27 24.29 14.82
C VAL A 8 18.32 23.63 15.80
N TYR A 9 17.63 22.58 15.32
CA TYR A 9 16.94 21.63 16.18
C TYR A 9 17.79 20.40 16.44
N ILE A 10 17.60 19.75 17.59
CA ILE A 10 18.13 18.43 17.90
C ILE A 10 16.98 17.44 17.96
N TYR A 11 17.12 16.31 17.26
CA TYR A 11 16.19 15.21 17.34
C TYR A 11 16.87 13.92 17.79
N THR A 12 16.29 13.29 18.81
CA THR A 12 16.74 12.00 19.34
C THR A 12 15.64 10.96 19.32
N ARG A 13 16.01 9.70 19.05
CA ARG A 13 15.09 8.57 19.10
C ARG A 13 15.77 7.34 19.69
N VAL A 14 15.10 6.68 20.64
CA VAL A 14 15.48 5.34 21.11
C VAL A 14 14.53 4.30 20.56
N SER A 15 15.05 3.13 20.19
CA SER A 15 14.26 1.94 19.96
C SER A 15 14.13 1.13 21.26
N THR A 16 12.99 0.43 21.45
CA THR A 16 12.80 -0.52 22.56
C THR A 16 13.78 -1.70 22.54
N ALA A 17 14.42 -1.97 21.39
CA ALA A 17 15.59 -2.84 21.31
C ALA A 17 16.82 -2.04 21.74
N VAL A 18 16.83 -1.66 23.00
CA VAL A 18 17.92 -0.95 23.67
C VAL A 18 19.19 -1.80 23.56
N GLN A 19 20.30 -1.13 23.23
CA GLN A 19 21.66 -1.60 23.46
C GLN A 19 22.43 -2.31 22.33
N VAL A 20 21.96 -2.35 21.09
CA VAL A 20 22.83 -2.86 20.02
C VAL A 20 23.94 -1.87 19.61
N ASP A 21 23.75 -0.56 19.80
CA ASP A 21 24.71 0.47 19.39
C ASP A 21 25.51 1.12 20.55
N GLY A 22 25.33 0.69 21.81
CA GLY A 22 26.18 1.08 22.94
C GLY A 22 26.08 2.55 23.44
N TYR A 23 25.27 3.41 22.82
CA TYR A 23 25.14 4.81 23.22
C TYR A 23 23.80 5.10 23.92
N SER A 24 23.88 5.60 25.17
CA SER A 24 22.71 6.11 25.88
C SER A 24 22.16 7.37 25.19
N LEU A 25 20.88 7.71 25.42
CA LEU A 25 20.29 8.97 24.96
C LEU A 25 21.12 10.19 25.34
N ASP A 26 21.60 10.21 26.58
CA ASP A 26 22.40 11.31 27.08
C ASP A 26 23.74 11.45 26.36
N ALA A 27 24.37 10.32 26.00
CA ALA A 27 25.60 10.33 25.21
C ALA A 27 25.34 10.84 23.76
N GLN A 28 24.21 10.47 23.13
CA GLN A 28 23.82 10.99 21.83
C GLN A 28 23.58 12.51 21.90
N LYS A 29 22.80 12.97 22.87
CA LYS A 29 22.54 14.40 23.08
C LYS A 29 23.82 15.19 23.34
N SER A 30 24.69 14.69 24.21
CA SER A 30 25.96 15.33 24.55
C SER A 30 26.85 15.51 23.29
N ARG A 31 26.93 14.51 22.43
CA ARG A 31 27.68 14.62 21.16
C ARG A 31 27.08 15.65 20.19
N MET A 32 25.75 15.67 20.05
CA MET A 32 25.10 16.67 19.18
C MET A 32 25.24 18.09 19.74
N LYS A 33 25.18 18.26 21.07
CA LYS A 33 25.42 19.56 21.71
C LYS A 33 26.87 20.03 21.51
N ALA A 34 27.84 19.15 21.72
CA ALA A 34 29.25 19.45 21.43
C ALA A 34 29.50 19.80 19.97
N TYR A 35 28.85 19.12 19.03
CA TYR A 35 28.91 19.44 17.61
C TYR A 35 28.31 20.84 17.31
N ALA A 36 27.15 21.15 17.92
CA ALA A 36 26.52 22.47 17.77
C ALA A 36 27.42 23.58 18.34
N GLU A 37 28.02 23.37 19.50
CA GLU A 37 28.95 24.32 20.13
C GLU A 37 30.20 24.54 19.28
N PHE A 38 30.79 23.45 18.77
CA PHE A 38 32.00 23.53 17.91
C PHE A 38 31.75 24.30 16.60
N ASN A 39 30.53 24.19 16.03
CA ASN A 39 30.14 24.90 14.79
C ASN A 39 29.47 26.26 15.05
N ASP A 40 29.45 26.75 16.27
CA ASP A 40 28.79 28.00 16.71
C ASP A 40 27.30 28.03 16.36
N PHE A 41 26.60 26.89 16.45
CA PHE A 41 25.16 26.79 16.23
C PHE A 41 24.39 27.10 17.50
N GLN A 42 23.23 27.74 17.34
CA GLN A 42 22.28 27.98 18.42
C GLN A 42 21.19 26.90 18.42
N ILE A 43 21.15 26.07 19.46
CA ILE A 43 20.07 25.09 19.67
C ILE A 43 18.83 25.85 20.13
N VAL A 44 17.74 25.79 19.35
CA VAL A 44 16.48 26.49 19.67
C VAL A 44 15.32 25.51 19.97
N GLY A 45 15.55 24.19 19.79
CA GLY A 45 14.57 23.15 20.14
C GLY A 45 15.21 21.79 20.24
N GLU A 46 14.73 20.99 21.20
CA GLU A 46 15.10 19.60 21.40
C GLU A 46 13.84 18.74 21.36
N TYR A 47 13.84 17.71 20.52
CA TYR A 47 12.72 16.78 20.29
C TYR A 47 13.19 15.36 20.57
N GLU A 48 12.40 14.62 21.35
CA GLU A 48 12.78 13.28 21.79
C GLU A 48 11.61 12.31 21.73
N ASP A 49 11.74 11.26 20.90
CA ASP A 49 10.83 10.14 20.89
C ASP A 49 11.41 8.97 21.68
N ALA A 50 11.01 8.87 22.96
CA ALA A 50 11.42 7.81 23.86
C ALA A 50 10.56 6.55 23.65
N GLY A 51 11.17 5.47 23.16
CA GLY A 51 10.88 4.08 23.46
C GLY A 51 9.45 3.55 23.31
N LYS A 52 8.61 4.00 22.35
CA LYS A 52 7.42 3.25 21.97
C LYS A 52 7.66 2.51 20.66
N SER A 53 7.29 1.22 20.63
CA SER A 53 7.53 0.26 19.54
C SER A 53 7.16 0.84 18.18
N GLY A 54 8.17 0.90 17.31
CA GLY A 54 8.15 1.61 16.06
C GLY A 54 7.33 1.00 14.92
N LYS A 55 6.04 0.73 15.09
CA LYS A 55 5.23 0.17 14.00
C LYS A 55 4.46 1.19 13.14
N SER A 56 4.39 2.47 13.52
CA SER A 56 3.76 3.50 12.68
C SER A 56 4.42 4.86 12.84
N ILE A 57 4.31 5.73 11.83
CA ILE A 57 4.67 7.16 11.88
C ILE A 57 3.85 7.86 12.99
N GLU A 58 2.65 7.37 13.28
CA GLU A 58 1.76 7.83 14.36
C GLU A 58 2.37 7.75 15.76
N GLY A 59 3.44 6.94 15.99
CA GLY A 59 4.15 6.83 17.27
C GLY A 59 5.32 7.80 17.47
N ARG A 60 5.60 8.72 16.50
CA ARG A 60 6.70 9.70 16.60
C ARG A 60 6.14 11.11 16.85
N LEU A 61 5.56 11.31 18.00
CA LEU A 61 4.86 12.56 18.33
C LEU A 61 5.78 13.77 18.29
N GLU A 62 6.97 13.66 18.86
CA GLU A 62 7.93 14.77 18.90
C GLU A 62 8.57 15.03 17.52
N PHE A 63 8.77 13.98 16.71
CA PHE A 63 9.19 14.16 15.32
C PHE A 63 8.16 14.93 14.50
N ASN A 64 6.88 14.56 14.62
CA ASN A 64 5.81 15.24 13.91
C ASN A 64 5.70 16.69 14.37
N ARG A 65 5.81 16.95 15.67
CA ARG A 65 5.83 18.31 16.22
C ARG A 65 7.00 19.12 15.67
N MET A 66 8.21 18.53 15.63
CA MET A 66 9.38 19.17 14.98
C MET A 66 9.10 19.53 13.52
N MET A 67 8.49 18.63 12.76
CA MET A 67 8.16 18.88 11.35
C MET A 67 7.10 19.98 11.19
N GLU A 68 6.14 20.10 12.11
CA GLU A 68 5.16 21.20 12.15
C GLU A 68 5.83 22.53 12.48
N ASP A 69 6.73 22.55 13.46
CA ASP A 69 7.50 23.76 13.82
C ASP A 69 8.41 24.21 12.63
N ILE A 70 9.01 23.28 11.88
CA ILE A 70 9.74 23.58 10.63
C ILE A 70 8.82 24.20 9.57
N LYS A 71 7.68 23.56 9.31
CA LYS A 71 6.72 24.04 8.29
C LYS A 71 6.13 25.41 8.61
N SER A 72 5.96 25.71 9.89
CA SER A 72 5.47 27.01 10.35
C SER A 72 6.53 28.11 10.32
N GLY A 73 7.80 27.76 10.16
CA GLY A 73 8.93 28.71 10.23
C GLY A 73 9.14 29.32 11.62
N LYS A 74 8.57 28.72 12.67
CA LYS A 74 8.47 29.25 14.02
C LYS A 74 9.77 29.83 14.58
N ASP A 75 10.88 29.11 14.43
CA ASP A 75 12.17 29.48 15.02
C ASP A 75 13.23 29.88 13.97
N GLY A 76 12.91 29.73 12.68
CA GLY A 76 13.82 30.05 11.58
C GLY A 76 15.09 29.18 11.57
N VAL A 77 14.93 27.86 11.80
CA VAL A 77 16.06 26.92 11.84
C VAL A 77 16.60 26.63 10.44
N SER A 78 17.91 26.41 10.35
CA SER A 78 18.60 26.03 9.11
C SER A 78 18.97 24.54 9.08
N TYR A 79 19.07 23.89 10.23
CA TYR A 79 19.44 22.48 10.31
C TYR A 79 18.68 21.74 11.41
N VAL A 80 18.49 20.42 11.15
CA VAL A 80 18.16 19.43 12.17
C VAL A 80 19.40 18.56 12.40
N LEU A 81 19.84 18.45 13.63
CA LEU A 81 20.92 17.57 14.06
C LEU A 81 20.34 16.25 14.52
N VAL A 82 20.85 15.13 14.02
CA VAL A 82 20.57 13.79 14.49
C VAL A 82 21.87 13.04 14.75
N PHE A 83 21.83 12.05 15.64
CA PHE A 83 23.05 11.29 15.95
C PHE A 83 23.49 10.43 14.76
N LYS A 84 22.58 9.60 14.23
CA LYS A 84 22.79 8.77 13.02
C LYS A 84 21.57 8.84 12.10
N LEU A 85 21.77 8.56 10.83
CA LEU A 85 20.69 8.52 9.82
C LEU A 85 19.58 7.50 10.19
N SER A 86 19.95 6.37 10.78
CA SER A 86 19.01 5.35 11.27
C SER A 86 18.10 5.85 12.41
N ARG A 87 18.42 6.95 13.06
CA ARG A 87 17.57 7.61 14.06
C ARG A 87 16.59 8.58 13.42
N PHE A 88 16.91 9.10 12.25
CA PHE A 88 16.05 10.02 11.52
C PHE A 88 14.92 9.31 10.78
N GLY A 89 15.20 8.25 10.03
CA GLY A 89 14.20 7.45 9.30
C GLY A 89 14.34 5.95 9.56
N ARG A 90 13.34 5.19 9.17
CA ARG A 90 13.31 3.71 9.30
C ARG A 90 13.89 3.00 8.10
N ASN A 91 13.68 3.57 6.94
CA ASN A 91 14.14 3.09 5.65
C ASN A 91 14.53 4.27 4.77
N ALA A 92 15.13 3.99 3.63
CA ALA A 92 15.59 5.02 2.71
C ALA A 92 14.46 5.92 2.20
N ALA A 93 13.26 5.38 1.98
CA ALA A 93 12.12 6.16 1.49
C ALA A 93 11.61 7.17 2.53
N ASP A 94 11.55 6.79 3.82
CA ASP A 94 11.16 7.69 4.91
C ASP A 94 12.16 8.84 5.06
N VAL A 95 13.46 8.52 5.03
CA VAL A 95 14.53 9.52 5.11
C VAL A 95 14.39 10.51 3.96
N LEU A 96 14.27 10.00 2.74
CA LEU A 96 14.20 10.83 1.54
C LEU A 96 12.98 11.75 1.54
N SER A 97 11.78 11.21 1.81
CA SER A 97 10.55 12.01 1.81
C SER A 97 10.58 13.10 2.88
N THR A 98 11.11 12.79 4.06
CA THR A 98 11.25 13.79 5.13
C THR A 98 12.28 14.86 4.77
N LEU A 99 13.42 14.47 4.21
CA LEU A 99 14.45 15.41 3.74
C LEU A 99 13.92 16.36 2.67
N GLN A 100 13.18 15.86 1.69
CA GLN A 100 12.55 16.69 0.67
C GLN A 100 11.63 17.73 1.28
N VAL A 101 10.77 17.33 2.21
CA VAL A 101 9.88 18.25 2.92
C VAL A 101 10.71 19.31 3.68
N MET A 102 11.75 18.92 4.42
CA MET A 102 12.60 19.88 5.14
C MET A 102 13.29 20.87 4.19
N GLN A 103 13.80 20.40 3.06
CA GLN A 103 14.46 21.24 2.06
C GLN A 103 13.51 22.22 1.39
N ASP A 104 12.22 21.86 1.21
CA ASP A 104 11.18 22.78 0.72
C ASP A 104 11.01 24.00 1.66
N PHE A 105 11.32 23.82 2.94
CA PHE A 105 11.33 24.89 3.94
C PHE A 105 12.73 25.45 4.24
N GLY A 106 13.74 25.11 3.42
CA GLY A 106 15.12 25.62 3.57
C GLY A 106 15.91 24.98 4.72
N VAL A 107 15.44 23.87 5.28
CA VAL A 107 16.07 23.19 6.42
C VAL A 107 16.84 21.96 5.93
N ASN A 108 18.09 21.79 6.37
CA ASN A 108 18.95 20.67 6.05
C ASN A 108 19.14 19.70 7.22
N LEU A 109 19.65 18.51 6.94
CA LEU A 109 19.93 17.47 7.92
C LEU A 109 21.45 17.32 8.13
N ILE A 110 21.87 17.22 9.38
CA ILE A 110 23.22 16.81 9.74
C ILE A 110 23.14 15.56 10.63
N CYS A 111 23.80 14.48 10.19
CA CYS A 111 24.01 13.27 10.99
C CYS A 111 25.42 13.32 11.58
N VAL A 112 25.50 13.58 12.88
CA VAL A 112 26.77 13.92 13.53
C VAL A 112 27.77 12.76 13.52
N GLU A 113 27.31 11.53 13.78
CA GLU A 113 28.18 10.35 13.82
C GLU A 113 28.52 9.82 12.43
N ASP A 114 27.55 9.91 11.49
CA ASP A 114 27.75 9.42 10.10
C ASP A 114 28.53 10.45 9.25
N GLY A 115 28.74 11.68 9.74
CA GLY A 115 29.41 12.75 8.98
C GLY A 115 28.63 13.25 7.77
N ILE A 116 27.30 13.06 7.75
CA ILE A 116 26.43 13.43 6.63
C ILE A 116 25.88 14.84 6.86
N ASP A 117 26.02 15.70 5.88
CA ASP A 117 25.47 17.05 5.85
C ASP A 117 24.76 17.25 4.50
N SER A 118 23.42 17.29 4.52
CA SER A 118 22.59 17.34 3.33
C SER A 118 22.71 18.66 2.53
N SER A 119 23.30 19.69 3.11
CA SER A 119 23.57 20.96 2.43
C SER A 119 24.78 20.88 1.50
N LYS A 120 25.67 19.90 1.70
CA LYS A 120 26.90 19.69 0.94
C LYS A 120 26.72 18.69 -0.20
N ASP A 121 27.59 18.74 -1.20
CA ASP A 121 27.51 17.86 -2.38
C ASP A 121 27.62 16.37 -2.03
N ALA A 122 28.45 16.00 -1.06
CA ALA A 122 28.53 14.64 -0.55
C ALA A 122 27.19 14.16 0.07
N GLY A 123 26.48 15.03 0.76
CA GLY A 123 25.15 14.75 1.30
C GLY A 123 24.10 14.61 0.19
N LYS A 124 24.16 15.44 -0.85
CA LYS A 124 23.26 15.30 -2.02
C LYS A 124 23.49 13.99 -2.75
N LEU A 125 24.76 13.56 -2.91
CA LEU A 125 25.09 12.25 -3.47
C LEU A 125 24.48 11.12 -2.61
N MET A 126 24.60 11.20 -1.29
CA MET A 126 24.01 10.22 -0.37
C MET A 126 22.49 10.16 -0.52
N ILE A 127 21.78 11.30 -0.66
CA ILE A 127 20.35 11.34 -0.91
C ILE A 127 20.01 10.63 -2.22
N SER A 128 20.81 10.80 -3.27
CA SER A 128 20.62 10.13 -4.56
C SER A 128 20.79 8.61 -4.43
N VAL A 129 21.78 8.15 -3.67
CA VAL A 129 21.97 6.71 -3.39
C VAL A 129 20.81 6.14 -2.59
N LEU A 130 20.37 6.84 -1.55
CA LEU A 130 19.20 6.43 -0.76
C LEU A 130 17.93 6.36 -1.62
N SER A 131 17.76 7.27 -2.57
CA SER A 131 16.63 7.24 -3.51
C SER A 131 16.65 5.98 -4.36
N ALA A 132 17.82 5.62 -4.92
CA ALA A 132 17.97 4.42 -5.72
C ALA A 132 17.71 3.15 -4.89
N VAL A 133 18.22 3.08 -3.65
CA VAL A 133 17.95 1.95 -2.74
C VAL A 133 16.46 1.84 -2.42
N ALA A 134 15.79 2.96 -2.14
CA ALA A 134 14.34 2.96 -1.87
C ALA A 134 13.52 2.47 -3.06
N GLU A 135 13.94 2.77 -4.28
CA GLU A 135 13.28 2.29 -5.50
C GLU A 135 13.47 0.78 -5.69
N ILE A 136 14.68 0.28 -5.47
CA ILE A 136 14.98 -1.17 -5.50
C ILE A 136 14.15 -1.92 -4.45
N GLU A 137 14.06 -1.41 -3.21
CA GLU A 137 13.25 -2.01 -2.15
C GLU A 137 11.77 -2.10 -2.53
N ARG A 138 11.19 -1.03 -3.11
CA ARG A 138 9.80 -1.03 -3.59
C ARG A 138 9.57 -2.07 -4.68
N GLU A 139 10.49 -2.17 -5.63
CA GLU A 139 10.38 -3.17 -6.70
C GLU A 139 10.49 -4.59 -6.15
N ASN A 140 11.41 -4.86 -5.23
CA ASN A 140 11.52 -6.16 -4.57
C ASN A 140 10.23 -6.54 -3.82
N ILE A 141 9.64 -5.62 -3.07
CA ILE A 141 8.35 -5.84 -2.38
C ILE A 141 7.24 -6.13 -3.41
N ARG A 142 7.21 -5.41 -4.53
CA ARG A 142 6.25 -5.63 -5.60
C ARG A 142 6.39 -7.04 -6.19
N VAL A 143 7.60 -7.46 -6.51
CA VAL A 143 7.90 -8.80 -7.07
C VAL A 143 7.48 -9.88 -6.08
N GLN A 144 7.91 -9.81 -4.82
CA GLN A 144 7.54 -10.76 -3.76
C GLN A 144 6.02 -10.85 -3.56
N THR A 145 5.33 -9.70 -3.59
CA THR A 145 3.86 -9.66 -3.48
C THR A 145 3.19 -10.37 -4.66
N MET A 146 3.70 -10.14 -5.87
CA MET A 146 3.18 -10.80 -7.09
C MET A 146 3.44 -12.32 -7.06
N GLU A 147 4.64 -12.75 -6.69
CA GLU A 147 4.98 -14.17 -6.54
C GLU A 147 4.10 -14.85 -5.49
N GLY A 148 3.90 -14.22 -4.34
CA GLY A 148 3.00 -14.72 -3.30
C GLY A 148 1.55 -14.85 -3.78
N ARG A 149 1.06 -13.93 -4.61
CA ARG A 149 -0.28 -14.03 -5.21
C ARG A 149 -0.36 -15.14 -6.24
N ILE A 150 0.66 -15.31 -7.08
CA ILE A 150 0.73 -16.40 -8.07
C ILE A 150 0.75 -17.75 -7.34
N GLN A 151 1.57 -17.87 -6.31
CA GLN A 151 1.66 -19.11 -5.52
C GLN A 151 0.32 -19.43 -4.84
N LYS A 152 -0.32 -18.43 -4.24
CA LYS A 152 -1.65 -18.58 -3.64
C LYS A 152 -2.70 -19.05 -4.66
N ALA A 153 -2.64 -18.53 -5.89
CA ALA A 153 -3.52 -18.97 -6.97
C ALA A 153 -3.24 -20.42 -7.39
N ARG A 154 -1.96 -20.81 -7.53
CA ARG A 154 -1.56 -22.19 -7.84
C ARG A 154 -2.05 -23.20 -6.80
N GLU A 155 -2.18 -22.76 -5.56
CA GLU A 155 -2.74 -23.56 -4.46
C GLU A 155 -4.28 -23.60 -4.47
N GLY A 156 -4.94 -23.09 -5.49
CA GLY A 156 -6.41 -23.06 -5.60
C GLY A 156 -7.11 -22.10 -4.60
N LYS A 157 -6.36 -21.18 -4.00
CA LYS A 157 -6.88 -20.22 -3.02
C LYS A 157 -7.33 -18.91 -3.68
N TRP A 158 -8.39 -18.32 -3.14
CA TRP A 158 -8.90 -17.04 -3.62
C TRP A 158 -7.93 -15.87 -3.38
N ASN A 159 -7.64 -15.09 -4.42
CA ASN A 159 -6.73 -13.94 -4.40
C ASN A 159 -7.43 -12.57 -4.38
N GLY A 160 -8.76 -12.53 -4.38
CA GLY A 160 -9.52 -11.27 -4.33
C GLY A 160 -9.67 -10.74 -2.91
N GLY A 161 -9.91 -9.43 -2.77
CA GLY A 161 -10.23 -8.80 -1.49
C GLY A 161 -11.65 -9.09 -1.03
N PHE A 162 -12.62 -9.14 -1.96
CA PHE A 162 -14.02 -9.45 -1.70
C PHE A 162 -14.41 -10.79 -2.34
N ALA A 163 -15.30 -11.52 -1.68
CA ALA A 163 -15.88 -12.73 -2.27
C ALA A 163 -16.71 -12.36 -3.51
N PRO A 164 -16.70 -13.18 -4.57
CA PRO A 164 -17.67 -13.08 -5.65
C PRO A 164 -19.12 -13.22 -5.10
N TYR A 165 -20.09 -12.67 -5.80
CA TYR A 165 -21.49 -12.86 -5.45
C TYR A 165 -21.83 -14.35 -5.51
N GLY A 166 -22.57 -14.88 -4.55
CA GLY A 166 -22.79 -16.31 -4.36
C GLY A 166 -21.81 -16.97 -3.39
N TYR A 167 -20.75 -16.28 -2.99
CA TYR A 167 -19.77 -16.78 -2.02
C TYR A 167 -19.55 -15.80 -0.88
N LYS A 168 -19.16 -16.32 0.27
CA LYS A 168 -18.60 -15.60 1.42
C LYS A 168 -17.12 -15.97 1.60
N LEU A 169 -16.33 -15.02 2.09
CA LEU A 169 -14.90 -15.21 2.34
C LEU A 169 -14.65 -15.32 3.84
N GLU A 170 -14.22 -16.49 4.29
CA GLU A 170 -13.86 -16.74 5.68
C GLU A 170 -12.44 -17.30 5.75
N LYS A 171 -11.57 -16.67 6.54
CA LYS A 171 -10.16 -17.08 6.72
C LYS A 171 -9.40 -17.32 5.40
N GLY A 172 -9.72 -16.54 4.35
CA GLY A 172 -9.07 -16.64 3.04
C GLY A 172 -9.63 -17.73 2.12
N MET A 173 -10.65 -18.47 2.53
CA MET A 173 -11.34 -19.50 1.77
C MET A 173 -12.74 -19.03 1.36
N LEU A 174 -13.18 -19.43 0.16
CA LEU A 174 -14.54 -19.18 -0.31
C LEU A 174 -15.46 -20.31 0.14
N TYR A 175 -16.62 -19.92 0.67
CA TYR A 175 -17.72 -20.82 1.01
C TYR A 175 -18.99 -20.34 0.31
N ILE A 176 -19.84 -21.26 -0.12
CA ILE A 176 -21.12 -20.92 -0.75
C ILE A 176 -21.98 -20.12 0.24
N ASN A 177 -22.56 -19.03 -0.24
CA ASN A 177 -23.65 -18.32 0.42
C ASN A 177 -24.95 -18.71 -0.29
N GLU A 178 -25.71 -19.62 0.29
CA GLU A 178 -26.87 -20.23 -0.38
C GLU A 178 -27.94 -19.21 -0.78
N GLU A 179 -28.14 -18.17 0.01
CA GLU A 179 -29.09 -17.10 -0.32
C GLU A 179 -28.72 -16.34 -1.61
N GLU A 180 -27.42 -16.19 -1.88
CA GLU A 180 -26.92 -15.55 -3.09
C GLU A 180 -26.69 -16.56 -4.24
N ALA A 181 -26.35 -17.80 -3.90
CA ALA A 181 -26.00 -18.85 -4.85
C ALA A 181 -27.21 -19.30 -5.68
N GLU A 182 -28.42 -19.25 -5.11
CA GLU A 182 -29.64 -19.56 -5.85
C GLU A 182 -29.82 -18.67 -7.07
N ALA A 183 -29.59 -17.36 -6.93
CA ALA A 183 -29.66 -16.44 -8.05
C ALA A 183 -28.60 -16.75 -9.11
N ILE A 184 -27.42 -17.22 -8.72
CA ILE A 184 -26.37 -17.64 -9.65
C ILE A 184 -26.82 -18.87 -10.45
N ARG A 185 -27.36 -19.89 -9.79
CA ARG A 185 -27.90 -21.09 -10.46
C ARG A 185 -28.98 -20.72 -11.48
N ILE A 186 -29.91 -19.86 -11.11
CA ILE A 186 -30.96 -19.36 -12.01
C ILE A 186 -30.36 -18.61 -13.21
N ILE A 187 -29.37 -17.77 -13.00
CA ILE A 187 -28.69 -17.03 -14.09
C ILE A 187 -28.09 -17.99 -15.11
N PHE A 188 -27.34 -19.01 -14.67
CA PHE A 188 -26.72 -19.98 -15.57
C PHE A 188 -27.77 -20.87 -16.25
N ASP A 189 -28.74 -21.38 -15.52
CA ASP A 189 -29.82 -22.22 -16.06
C ASP A 189 -30.62 -21.50 -17.16
N GLN A 190 -31.09 -20.30 -16.86
CA GLN A 190 -31.87 -19.51 -17.80
C GLN A 190 -31.04 -19.03 -19.01
N TYR A 191 -29.74 -18.78 -18.82
CA TYR A 191 -28.87 -18.37 -19.93
C TYR A 191 -28.64 -19.50 -20.92
N VAL A 192 -28.47 -20.73 -20.44
CA VAL A 192 -28.18 -21.90 -21.28
C VAL A 192 -29.45 -22.48 -21.91
N HIS A 193 -30.56 -22.55 -21.19
CA HIS A 193 -31.77 -23.22 -21.64
C HIS A 193 -32.81 -22.30 -22.32
N THR A 194 -32.49 -20.99 -22.45
CA THR A 194 -33.37 -20.04 -23.12
C THR A 194 -32.57 -19.13 -24.06
N ASP A 195 -33.25 -18.44 -24.99
CA ASP A 195 -32.64 -17.45 -25.91
C ASP A 195 -32.37 -16.07 -25.20
N MET A 196 -32.40 -16.01 -23.90
CA MET A 196 -32.24 -14.75 -23.16
C MET A 196 -30.77 -14.34 -23.05
N GLY A 197 -30.40 -13.24 -23.70
CA GLY A 197 -29.12 -12.58 -23.40
C GLY A 197 -29.11 -11.88 -22.03
N ALA A 198 -27.97 -11.37 -21.62
CA ALA A 198 -27.76 -10.73 -20.31
C ALA A 198 -28.77 -9.60 -19.95
N ASN A 199 -29.25 -8.85 -20.97
CA ASN A 199 -30.29 -7.83 -20.78
C ASN A 199 -31.68 -8.45 -20.52
N GLY A 200 -32.01 -9.54 -21.20
CA GLY A 200 -33.23 -10.30 -20.98
C GLY A 200 -33.25 -10.91 -19.59
N LEU A 201 -32.15 -11.52 -19.16
CA LEU A 201 -31.97 -12.08 -17.83
C LEU A 201 -32.12 -11.04 -16.73
N ALA A 202 -31.57 -9.85 -16.90
CA ALA A 202 -31.72 -8.77 -15.93
C ALA A 202 -33.20 -8.40 -15.71
N LYS A 203 -33.99 -8.32 -16.80
CA LYS A 203 -35.44 -8.09 -16.76
C LYS A 203 -36.18 -9.27 -16.16
N TYR A 204 -35.80 -10.49 -16.54
CA TYR A 204 -36.40 -11.72 -16.01
C TYR A 204 -36.28 -11.77 -14.49
N LEU A 205 -35.06 -11.58 -13.94
CA LEU A 205 -34.81 -11.59 -12.50
C LEU A 205 -35.62 -10.51 -11.79
N ALA A 206 -35.67 -9.29 -12.32
CA ALA A 206 -36.43 -8.19 -11.75
C ALA A 206 -37.96 -8.50 -11.74
N ASN A 207 -38.51 -9.05 -12.82
CA ASN A 207 -39.93 -9.39 -12.92
C ASN A 207 -40.34 -10.55 -11.99
N HIS A 208 -39.41 -11.43 -11.65
CA HIS A 208 -39.63 -12.53 -10.72
C HIS A 208 -39.28 -12.18 -9.28
N GLY A 209 -38.96 -10.92 -8.98
CA GLY A 209 -38.61 -10.45 -7.64
C GLY A 209 -37.27 -10.97 -7.11
N ILE A 210 -36.40 -11.49 -8.00
CA ILE A 210 -35.08 -12.00 -7.63
C ILE A 210 -34.12 -10.82 -7.56
N ASN A 211 -33.88 -10.33 -6.35
CA ASN A 211 -33.06 -9.18 -6.07
C ASN A 211 -31.69 -9.60 -5.51
N LYS A 212 -30.68 -8.76 -5.76
CA LYS A 212 -29.38 -8.94 -5.08
C LYS A 212 -29.52 -8.69 -3.59
N ILE A 213 -28.89 -9.54 -2.80
CA ILE A 213 -28.61 -9.22 -1.42
C ILE A 213 -27.59 -8.07 -1.39
N GLN A 214 -27.93 -6.99 -0.71
CA GLN A 214 -27.07 -5.80 -0.64
C GLN A 214 -25.84 -6.09 0.19
N ARG A 215 -24.67 -5.89 -0.39
CA ARG A 215 -23.39 -5.88 0.32
C ARG A 215 -22.97 -4.43 0.61
N GLN A 216 -22.00 -4.23 1.51
CA GLN A 216 -21.58 -2.90 2.03
C GLN A 216 -21.41 -1.81 0.98
N ASN A 217 -21.10 -2.14 -0.28
CA ASN A 217 -20.77 -1.18 -1.34
C ASN A 217 -21.81 -1.09 -2.46
N GLY A 218 -22.99 -1.69 -2.33
CA GLY A 218 -24.01 -1.71 -3.39
C GLY A 218 -25.37 -1.24 -2.93
N LYS A 219 -25.86 -0.12 -3.49
CA LYS A 219 -27.21 0.39 -3.18
C LYS A 219 -28.31 -0.12 -4.13
N ASN A 220 -27.93 -0.67 -5.30
CA ASN A 220 -28.91 -1.14 -6.29
C ASN A 220 -29.26 -2.62 -6.05
N PRO A 221 -30.50 -2.96 -5.74
CA PRO A 221 -30.93 -4.35 -5.52
C PRO A 221 -31.09 -5.16 -6.82
N LEU A 222 -31.11 -4.51 -7.98
CA LEU A 222 -31.35 -5.18 -9.24
C LEU A 222 -30.04 -5.69 -9.88
N PHE A 223 -30.11 -6.87 -10.49
CA PHE A 223 -29.05 -7.35 -11.36
C PHE A 223 -29.02 -6.52 -12.66
N ASP A 224 -27.88 -6.01 -13.04
CA ASP A 224 -27.66 -5.38 -14.33
C ASP A 224 -26.95 -6.34 -15.30
N ALA A 225 -27.08 -6.07 -16.61
CA ALA A 225 -26.48 -6.91 -17.64
C ALA A 225 -24.96 -6.98 -17.58
N ALA A 226 -24.29 -5.96 -17.04
CA ALA A 226 -22.83 -5.95 -16.88
C ALA A 226 -22.39 -6.92 -15.77
N LEU A 227 -23.13 -6.97 -14.67
CA LEU A 227 -22.90 -7.92 -13.59
C LEU A 227 -23.17 -9.36 -14.07
N ILE A 228 -24.30 -9.59 -14.77
CA ILE A 228 -24.64 -10.91 -15.30
C ILE A 228 -23.53 -11.41 -16.24
N ARG A 229 -23.05 -10.59 -17.19
CA ARG A 229 -21.91 -10.97 -18.04
C ARG A 229 -20.64 -11.28 -17.26
N ARG A 230 -20.37 -10.56 -16.15
CA ARG A 230 -19.24 -10.87 -15.28
C ARG A 230 -19.41 -12.18 -14.52
N ILE A 231 -20.62 -12.50 -14.12
CA ILE A 231 -20.97 -13.77 -13.46
C ILE A 231 -20.73 -14.91 -14.47
N LEU A 232 -21.37 -14.88 -15.62
CA LEU A 232 -21.28 -15.93 -16.65
C LEU A 232 -19.83 -16.22 -17.07
N LYS A 233 -18.99 -15.18 -17.20
CA LYS A 233 -17.58 -15.30 -17.61
C LYS A 233 -16.62 -15.69 -16.48
N ASN A 234 -17.08 -15.83 -15.24
CA ASN A 234 -16.18 -16.05 -14.12
C ASN A 234 -16.08 -17.55 -13.77
N PRO A 235 -14.92 -18.20 -13.98
CA PRO A 235 -14.76 -19.62 -13.73
C PRO A 235 -14.82 -20.01 -12.25
N VAL A 236 -14.86 -19.05 -11.33
CA VAL A 236 -15.03 -19.34 -9.91
C VAL A 236 -16.33 -20.10 -9.63
N TYR A 237 -17.36 -19.89 -10.44
CA TYR A 237 -18.66 -20.54 -10.25
C TYR A 237 -18.65 -22.04 -10.58
N CYS A 238 -17.72 -22.48 -11.44
CA CYS A 238 -17.48 -23.91 -11.70
C CYS A 238 -16.27 -24.46 -10.91
N GLY A 239 -15.89 -23.83 -9.79
CA GLY A 239 -14.87 -24.35 -8.91
C GLY A 239 -13.42 -24.06 -9.36
N LYS A 240 -13.20 -23.17 -10.33
CA LYS A 240 -11.84 -22.82 -10.80
C LYS A 240 -11.37 -21.47 -10.26
N ILE A 241 -10.08 -21.34 -10.02
CA ILE A 241 -9.41 -20.07 -9.72
C ILE A 241 -8.67 -19.58 -10.96
N ALA A 242 -9.02 -18.37 -11.41
CA ALA A 242 -8.35 -17.70 -12.50
C ALA A 242 -7.54 -16.51 -11.99
N TYR A 243 -6.25 -16.46 -12.31
CA TYR A 243 -5.35 -15.37 -11.92
C TYR A 243 -4.64 -14.76 -13.13
N GLY A 244 -4.58 -13.43 -13.19
CA GLY A 244 -3.91 -12.73 -14.29
C GLY A 244 -4.75 -12.53 -15.53
N ARG A 245 -6.09 -12.70 -15.48
CA ARG A 245 -7.01 -12.50 -16.62
C ARG A 245 -6.96 -11.09 -17.20
N ARG A 246 -6.50 -10.14 -16.44
CA ARG A 246 -6.38 -8.73 -16.85
C ARG A 246 -5.07 -8.15 -16.40
N ARG A 247 -4.50 -7.30 -17.24
CA ARG A 247 -3.28 -6.56 -16.97
C ARG A 247 -3.53 -5.07 -17.18
N THR A 248 -3.01 -4.25 -16.29
CA THR A 248 -2.99 -2.79 -16.47
C THR A 248 -1.78 -2.43 -17.31
N GLU A 249 -2.01 -1.80 -18.47
CA GLU A 249 -0.97 -1.33 -19.37
C GLU A 249 -1.02 0.18 -19.49
N LYS A 250 0.16 0.80 -19.53
CA LYS A 250 0.26 2.23 -19.76
C LYS A 250 -0.15 2.58 -21.18
N VAL A 251 -0.98 3.60 -21.34
CA VAL A 251 -1.35 4.11 -22.67
C VAL A 251 -0.15 4.85 -23.24
N HIS A 252 0.31 4.39 -24.42
CA HIS A 252 1.43 5.00 -25.11
C HIS A 252 1.14 6.49 -25.41
N GLY A 253 2.13 7.35 -25.20
CA GLY A 253 1.99 8.78 -25.43
C GLY A 253 1.33 9.58 -24.29
N THR A 254 0.91 8.93 -23.21
CA THR A 254 0.35 9.61 -22.03
C THR A 254 1.26 9.47 -20.80
N ARG A 255 1.17 10.44 -19.88
CA ARG A 255 1.99 10.42 -18.67
C ARG A 255 1.44 9.49 -17.59
N ASN A 256 0.10 9.48 -17.39
CA ASN A 256 -0.54 8.82 -16.26
C ASN A 256 -1.78 7.97 -16.64
N ASP A 257 -2.04 7.78 -17.95
CA ASP A 257 -3.22 7.02 -18.36
C ASP A 257 -2.87 5.54 -18.47
N TYR A 258 -3.74 4.71 -17.94
CA TYR A 258 -3.64 3.26 -17.95
C TYR A 258 -4.94 2.66 -18.43
N ARG A 259 -4.83 1.58 -19.22
CA ARG A 259 -5.97 0.79 -19.65
C ARG A 259 -5.88 -0.63 -19.11
N LEU A 260 -7.02 -1.22 -18.91
CA LEU A 260 -7.14 -2.63 -18.55
C LEU A 260 -7.22 -3.47 -19.84
N VAL A 261 -6.29 -4.41 -19.98
CA VAL A 261 -6.23 -5.31 -21.15
C VAL A 261 -6.48 -6.74 -20.69
N GLU A 262 -7.33 -7.44 -21.39
CA GLU A 262 -7.59 -8.87 -21.15
C GLU A 262 -6.38 -9.68 -21.64
N GLN A 263 -6.03 -10.73 -20.89
CA GLN A 263 -4.90 -11.60 -21.19
C GLN A 263 -5.43 -12.97 -21.62
N GLU A 264 -4.92 -13.48 -22.73
CA GLU A 264 -5.25 -14.83 -23.22
C GLU A 264 -4.57 -15.90 -22.37
N ASN A 265 -3.31 -15.64 -21.97
CA ASN A 265 -2.52 -16.55 -21.15
C ASN A 265 -2.62 -16.15 -19.67
N TYR A 266 -3.55 -16.75 -18.96
CA TYR A 266 -3.70 -16.57 -17.52
C TYR A 266 -3.67 -17.92 -16.80
N LEU A 267 -3.33 -17.90 -15.52
CA LEU A 267 -3.34 -19.10 -14.69
C LEU A 267 -4.79 -19.50 -14.39
N LEU A 268 -5.17 -20.72 -14.75
CA LEU A 268 -6.45 -21.34 -14.42
C LEU A 268 -6.17 -22.68 -13.71
N VAL A 269 -6.65 -22.84 -12.50
CA VAL A 269 -6.44 -24.04 -11.67
C VAL A 269 -7.71 -24.44 -10.95
N ASP A 270 -7.79 -25.67 -10.46
CA ASP A 270 -8.87 -26.10 -9.59
C ASP A 270 -8.81 -25.33 -8.26
N GLY A 271 -9.94 -24.75 -7.87
CA GLY A 271 -10.10 -24.07 -6.61
C GLY A 271 -10.32 -25.04 -5.45
N LEU A 272 -9.98 -24.59 -4.24
CA LEU A 272 -10.31 -25.36 -3.02
C LEU A 272 -11.75 -25.13 -2.54
N HIS A 273 -12.50 -24.28 -3.23
CA HIS A 273 -13.89 -23.96 -2.93
C HIS A 273 -14.86 -24.84 -3.71
N GLU A 274 -16.03 -25.02 -3.18
CA GLU A 274 -17.11 -25.76 -3.82
C GLU A 274 -17.71 -24.96 -4.99
N ALA A 275 -18.01 -25.64 -6.10
CA ALA A 275 -18.66 -25.06 -7.27
C ALA A 275 -20.14 -24.80 -7.02
N ILE A 276 -20.67 -23.67 -7.50
CA ILE A 276 -22.11 -23.37 -7.47
C ILE A 276 -22.84 -24.02 -8.67
N VAL A 277 -22.15 -24.13 -9.81
CA VAL A 277 -22.66 -24.75 -11.04
C VAL A 277 -21.66 -25.79 -11.56
N SER A 278 -22.13 -26.76 -12.32
CA SER A 278 -21.23 -27.76 -12.92
C SER A 278 -20.31 -27.14 -13.97
N GLU A 279 -19.20 -27.80 -14.25
CA GLU A 279 -18.23 -27.35 -15.26
C GLU A 279 -18.86 -27.41 -16.66
N GLU A 280 -19.72 -28.40 -16.93
CA GLU A 280 -20.47 -28.55 -18.19
C GLU A 280 -21.37 -27.34 -18.41
N LEU A 281 -22.23 -27.01 -17.44
CA LEU A 281 -23.15 -25.87 -17.52
C LEU A 281 -22.42 -24.53 -17.69
N TRP A 282 -21.26 -24.40 -17.04
CA TRP A 282 -20.43 -23.21 -17.19
C TRP A 282 -19.85 -23.12 -18.61
N HIS A 283 -19.38 -24.24 -19.18
CA HIS A 283 -18.86 -24.28 -20.55
C HIS A 283 -19.94 -24.00 -21.59
N GLU A 284 -21.12 -24.55 -21.43
CA GLU A 284 -22.28 -24.26 -22.31
C GLU A 284 -22.63 -22.76 -22.33
N ALA A 285 -22.49 -22.09 -21.19
CA ALA A 285 -22.69 -20.64 -21.08
C ALA A 285 -21.59 -19.79 -21.74
N GLN A 286 -20.48 -20.37 -22.22
CA GLN A 286 -19.41 -19.65 -22.97
C GLN A 286 -19.59 -19.69 -24.48
N VAL A 287 -20.44 -20.58 -25.02
CA VAL A 287 -20.74 -20.73 -26.45
C VAL A 287 -21.75 -19.66 -26.86
#